data_d66674c932479fff2cb5b8f3ac190a44
#
_entry.id   d66674c932479fff2cb5b8f3ac190a44
#
_cell.length_a   1.000
_cell.length_b   1.000
_cell.length_c   1.000
_cell.angle_alpha   90.00
_cell.angle_beta   90.00
_cell.angle_gamma   90.00
#
_symmetry.space_group_name_H-M   'P 1'
#
loop_
_entity.id
_entity.type
_entity.pdbx_description
1 polymer ?
#
loop_
_entity_poly.entity_id
_entity_poly.type
_entity_poly.pdbx_seq_one_letter_code
_entity_poly.pdbx_strand_id
1 'polypeptide(L)'
;MLTALEKAKRNGATIVAVNPLPEAGLMRFENPQKPLDLLGAATHLACLFVPVRINGDVAVLKGIMKEMLEADERTGGRVLAHDFIAHHTEGFETFAADIRNESWDRIVEESGVSRDMIREAADVAITSERMICCWAMGITQHKNGVANVQTIVDFALLRGHMGRRGAGIAPIRGHSNVQGDRTVGIWEKMSPEYLACLANEFHFQPPEKHGYDTVCAIEAMHRGQVKVFVGLGGNFLAATPDTNYTSEAIQRCALTVQISTKLNRGHLVTGEQALILPCLGRTEIDVRPGGEQFVTVEDTTGVVHMSKGVLEPASELLLSEPAIIGRLAKATLGSRTTVDWDALTDNYDRVREHIEHVVPGFTQYNTRVRQPGGFYLPNAPYQGRFNTPSRRARFTVHQIPHHELAPDQLLLMTIRSHDQFNTTVYAENDRYRGISNGRRVVFLNQADMERLGFVRDQWVDIVSHFESETRRAARFKVVPYQIPPRCAAAYFPETNVLVPIRSVADKSNQPASKSIIVSLESAASRPD
;
A
#
# COMPACT_ATOMS: atom_id res chain seq x y z
N MET A 1 -7.58 -0.39 -13.11
CA MET A 1 -8.02 -1.59 -12.36
C MET A 1 -9.52 -1.86 -12.54
N LEU A 2 -10.43 -0.95 -12.20
CA LEU A 2 -11.89 -1.19 -12.28
C LEU A 2 -12.35 -1.63 -13.68
N THR A 3 -11.83 -1.05 -14.75
CA THR A 3 -12.10 -1.49 -16.14
C THR A 3 -11.64 -2.94 -16.39
N ALA A 4 -10.54 -3.37 -15.79
CA ALA A 4 -10.10 -4.76 -15.90
C ALA A 4 -11.01 -5.72 -15.12
N LEU A 5 -11.48 -5.31 -13.93
CA LEU A 5 -12.46 -6.07 -13.16
C LEU A 5 -13.82 -6.14 -13.89
N GLU A 6 -14.25 -5.05 -14.52
CA GLU A 6 -15.45 -5.05 -15.35
C GLU A 6 -15.35 -6.06 -16.50
N LYS A 7 -14.21 -6.07 -17.20
CA LYS A 7 -13.94 -7.04 -18.27
C LYS A 7 -13.92 -8.47 -17.75
N ALA A 8 -13.28 -8.70 -16.59
CA ALA A 8 -13.26 -10.01 -15.96
C ALA A 8 -14.68 -10.49 -15.61
N LYS A 9 -15.49 -9.62 -14.99
CA LYS A 9 -16.89 -9.93 -14.67
C LYS A 9 -17.72 -10.27 -15.90
N ARG A 10 -17.60 -9.51 -16.98
CA ARG A 10 -18.26 -9.79 -18.26
C ARG A 10 -17.84 -11.13 -18.86
N ASN A 11 -16.65 -11.60 -18.55
CA ASN A 11 -16.12 -12.91 -18.94
C ASN A 11 -16.44 -14.02 -17.92
N GLY A 12 -17.38 -13.80 -17.00
CA GLY A 12 -17.86 -14.81 -16.04
C GLY A 12 -17.05 -14.90 -14.72
N ALA A 13 -16.15 -13.97 -14.45
CA ALA A 13 -15.45 -13.97 -13.16
C ALA A 13 -16.37 -13.56 -12.00
N THR A 14 -16.27 -14.26 -10.87
CA THR A 14 -16.89 -13.90 -9.60
C THR A 14 -15.93 -13.02 -8.81
N ILE A 15 -16.40 -11.86 -8.37
CA ILE A 15 -15.61 -10.91 -7.58
C ILE A 15 -16.14 -10.88 -6.16
N VAL A 16 -15.32 -11.26 -5.20
CA VAL A 16 -15.60 -11.17 -3.77
C VAL A 16 -14.82 -9.98 -3.21
N ALA A 17 -15.53 -9.04 -2.57
CA ALA A 17 -14.93 -7.89 -1.92
C ALA A 17 -14.97 -8.06 -0.40
N VAL A 18 -13.80 -8.17 0.23
CA VAL A 18 -13.65 -8.23 1.69
C VAL A 18 -13.15 -6.87 2.15
N ASN A 19 -14.00 -6.08 2.80
CA ASN A 19 -13.66 -4.71 3.17
C ASN A 19 -14.60 -4.21 4.28
N PRO A 20 -14.11 -3.42 5.25
CA PRO A 20 -14.97 -2.78 6.26
C PRO A 20 -15.98 -1.78 5.68
N LEU A 21 -15.68 -1.14 4.56
CA LEU A 21 -16.54 -0.15 3.91
C LEU A 21 -16.99 -0.61 2.52
N PRO A 22 -18.25 -0.37 2.13
CA PRO A 22 -18.69 -0.58 0.75
C PRO A 22 -18.07 0.52 -0.15
N GLU A 23 -17.08 0.14 -0.95
CA GLU A 23 -16.42 1.05 -1.89
C GLU A 23 -17.25 1.22 -3.16
N ALA A 24 -17.58 2.47 -3.50
CA ALA A 24 -18.49 2.80 -4.59
C ALA A 24 -18.12 2.13 -5.92
N GLY A 25 -16.83 2.10 -6.27
CA GLY A 25 -16.35 1.49 -7.51
C GLY A 25 -16.52 -0.04 -7.57
N LEU A 26 -16.58 -0.74 -6.43
CA LEU A 26 -16.85 -2.18 -6.38
C LEU A 26 -18.35 -2.48 -6.34
N MET A 27 -19.10 -1.62 -5.67
CA MET A 27 -20.55 -1.79 -5.56
C MET A 27 -21.27 -1.40 -6.84
N ARG A 28 -20.90 -0.28 -7.46
CA ARG A 28 -21.53 0.23 -8.68
C ARG A 28 -20.50 1.00 -9.52
N PHE A 29 -19.96 0.36 -10.54
CA PHE A 29 -18.97 0.96 -11.43
C PHE A 29 -19.63 1.55 -12.68
N GLU A 30 -19.52 2.85 -12.86
CA GLU A 30 -19.86 3.58 -14.09
C GLU A 30 -18.55 3.94 -14.80
N ASN A 31 -18.32 3.36 -15.98
CA ASN A 31 -17.10 3.60 -16.72
C ASN A 31 -17.19 4.94 -17.47
N PRO A 32 -16.40 5.97 -17.09
CA PRO A 32 -16.50 7.30 -17.69
C PRO A 32 -16.11 7.35 -19.18
N GLN A 33 -15.49 6.29 -19.69
CA GLN A 33 -15.12 6.17 -21.11
C GLN A 33 -16.22 5.52 -21.96
N LYS A 34 -17.33 5.12 -21.36
CA LYS A 34 -18.47 4.49 -22.05
C LYS A 34 -19.72 5.36 -21.95
N PRO A 35 -20.22 5.94 -23.07
CA PRO A 35 -21.40 6.81 -23.05
C PRO A 35 -22.65 6.14 -22.44
N LEU A 36 -22.85 4.84 -22.67
CA LEU A 36 -23.99 4.10 -22.14
C LEU A 36 -23.95 3.94 -20.61
N ASP A 37 -22.75 3.81 -20.03
CA ASP A 37 -22.60 3.72 -18.57
C ASP A 37 -22.96 5.07 -17.92
N LEU A 38 -22.70 6.20 -18.60
CA LEU A 38 -23.12 7.54 -18.15
C LEU A 38 -24.66 7.74 -18.17
N LEU A 39 -25.40 6.90 -18.91
CA LEU A 39 -26.85 6.87 -18.94
C LEU A 39 -27.46 5.92 -17.89
N GLY A 40 -26.66 5.43 -16.94
CA GLY A 40 -27.12 4.62 -15.82
C GLY A 40 -26.93 3.11 -15.97
N ALA A 41 -26.24 2.64 -17.01
CA ALA A 41 -25.91 1.21 -17.20
C ALA A 41 -24.70 0.78 -16.36
N ALA A 42 -24.72 1.06 -15.06
CA ALA A 42 -23.62 0.74 -14.14
C ALA A 42 -23.43 -0.78 -13.95
N THR A 43 -22.18 -1.20 -13.78
CA THR A 43 -21.85 -2.60 -13.51
C THR A 43 -21.62 -2.81 -12.00
N HIS A 44 -22.38 -3.71 -11.39
CA HIS A 44 -22.11 -4.21 -10.05
C HIS A 44 -20.90 -5.16 -10.13
N LEU A 45 -19.72 -4.72 -9.69
CA LEU A 45 -18.51 -5.52 -9.79
C LEU A 45 -18.48 -6.62 -8.73
N ALA A 46 -18.64 -6.27 -7.45
CA ALA A 46 -18.69 -7.27 -6.39
C ALA A 46 -19.95 -8.14 -6.48
N CYS A 47 -19.76 -9.46 -6.58
CA CYS A 47 -20.85 -10.44 -6.51
C CYS A 47 -21.20 -10.74 -5.06
N LEU A 48 -20.20 -10.75 -4.19
CA LEU A 48 -20.31 -10.90 -2.74
C LEU A 48 -19.51 -9.80 -2.06
N PHE A 49 -20.14 -9.10 -1.12
CA PHE A 49 -19.48 -8.14 -0.24
C PHE A 49 -19.46 -8.69 1.19
N VAL A 50 -18.25 -8.85 1.75
CA VAL A 50 -18.00 -9.37 3.10
C VAL A 50 -17.55 -8.20 3.98
N PRO A 51 -18.43 -7.66 4.86
CA PRO A 51 -18.14 -6.50 5.71
C PRO A 51 -17.29 -6.90 6.91
N VAL A 52 -16.01 -7.15 6.70
CA VAL A 52 -15.09 -7.56 7.76
C VAL A 52 -14.83 -6.43 8.75
N ARG A 53 -14.73 -6.73 10.05
CA ARG A 53 -14.24 -5.78 11.06
C ARG A 53 -12.79 -5.38 10.73
N ILE A 54 -12.40 -4.19 11.13
CA ILE A 54 -11.01 -3.73 10.96
C ILE A 54 -10.06 -4.75 11.61
N ASN A 55 -9.08 -5.22 10.83
CA ASN A 55 -8.11 -6.26 11.21
C ASN A 55 -8.70 -7.67 11.47
N GLY A 56 -9.94 -7.91 11.08
CA GLY A 56 -10.57 -9.24 11.13
C GLY A 56 -10.20 -10.17 9.96
N ASP A 57 -9.27 -9.76 9.11
CA ASP A 57 -8.91 -10.42 7.86
C ASP A 57 -8.39 -11.84 8.06
N VAL A 58 -7.51 -12.05 9.06
CA VAL A 58 -7.02 -13.40 9.43
C VAL A 58 -8.16 -14.29 9.87
N ALA A 59 -9.13 -13.77 10.63
CA ALA A 59 -10.28 -14.54 11.10
C ALA A 59 -11.17 -14.99 9.94
N VAL A 60 -11.52 -14.08 9.01
CA VAL A 60 -12.28 -14.43 7.80
C VAL A 60 -11.56 -15.49 6.97
N LEU A 61 -10.27 -15.30 6.71
CA LEU A 61 -9.48 -16.24 5.91
C LEU A 61 -9.36 -17.59 6.59
N LYS A 62 -9.13 -17.65 7.91
CA LYS A 62 -9.16 -18.92 8.68
C LYS A 62 -10.53 -19.59 8.58
N GLY A 63 -11.62 -18.85 8.67
CA GLY A 63 -12.97 -19.39 8.50
C GLY A 63 -13.20 -19.98 7.12
N ILE A 64 -12.80 -19.26 6.05
CA ILE A 64 -12.88 -19.76 4.67
C ILE A 64 -12.04 -21.04 4.51
N MET A 65 -10.80 -21.03 4.99
CA MET A 65 -9.90 -22.20 4.90
C MET A 65 -10.41 -23.37 5.72
N LYS A 66 -11.06 -23.13 6.86
CA LYS A 66 -11.69 -24.17 7.68
C LYS A 66 -12.84 -24.85 6.94
N GLU A 67 -13.74 -24.09 6.31
CA GLU A 67 -14.80 -24.65 5.44
C GLU A 67 -14.21 -25.44 4.25
N MET A 68 -13.09 -24.98 3.69
CA MET A 68 -12.40 -25.70 2.60
C MET A 68 -11.83 -27.04 3.07
N LEU A 69 -11.19 -27.09 4.25
CA LEU A 69 -10.67 -28.34 4.85
C LEU A 69 -11.81 -29.31 5.15
N GLU A 70 -12.89 -28.84 5.78
CA GLU A 70 -14.07 -29.64 6.07
C GLU A 70 -14.75 -30.16 4.78
N ALA A 71 -14.81 -29.34 3.72
CA ALA A 71 -15.35 -29.75 2.42
C ALA A 71 -14.45 -30.77 1.73
N ASP A 72 -13.14 -30.64 1.85
CA ASP A 72 -12.18 -31.62 1.31
C ASP A 72 -12.36 -33.00 1.93
N GLU A 73 -12.48 -33.06 3.24
CA GLU A 73 -12.77 -34.30 3.99
C GLU A 73 -14.10 -34.93 3.57
N ARG A 74 -15.19 -34.12 3.49
CA ARG A 74 -16.50 -34.61 3.05
C ARG A 74 -16.51 -35.13 1.62
N THR A 75 -15.68 -34.57 0.74
CA THR A 75 -15.63 -34.94 -0.68
C THR A 75 -14.57 -35.99 -1.02
N GLY A 76 -13.82 -36.48 -0.03
CA GLY A 76 -12.73 -37.45 -0.23
C GLY A 76 -11.55 -36.88 -0.99
N GLY A 77 -11.12 -35.64 -0.62
CA GLY A 77 -9.89 -35.02 -1.14
C GLY A 77 -10.04 -34.32 -2.48
N ARG A 78 -11.24 -33.76 -2.79
CA ARG A 78 -11.49 -33.13 -4.10
C ARG A 78 -11.44 -31.60 -4.10
N VAL A 79 -11.21 -30.99 -2.93
CA VAL A 79 -11.17 -29.52 -2.80
C VAL A 79 -9.75 -28.99 -2.83
N LEU A 80 -8.85 -29.58 -2.05
CA LEU A 80 -7.47 -29.12 -1.95
C LEU A 80 -6.60 -29.62 -3.11
N ALA A 81 -5.55 -28.89 -3.41
CA ALA A 81 -4.57 -29.30 -4.44
C ALA A 81 -3.49 -30.21 -3.82
N HIS A 82 -3.86 -31.45 -3.42
CA HIS A 82 -3.01 -32.37 -2.66
C HIS A 82 -1.66 -32.63 -3.31
N ASP A 83 -1.60 -32.83 -4.63
CA ASP A 83 -0.34 -33.03 -5.37
C ASP A 83 0.57 -31.79 -5.28
N PHE A 84 0.00 -30.58 -5.42
CA PHE A 84 0.76 -29.35 -5.25
C PHE A 84 1.26 -29.19 -3.83
N ILE A 85 0.41 -29.45 -2.84
CA ILE A 85 0.75 -29.37 -1.42
C ILE A 85 1.91 -30.32 -1.11
N ALA A 86 1.83 -31.57 -1.53
CA ALA A 86 2.86 -32.58 -1.26
C ALA A 86 4.22 -32.27 -1.91
N HIS A 87 4.23 -31.77 -3.15
CA HIS A 87 5.47 -31.60 -3.93
C HIS A 87 6.07 -30.20 -3.82
N HIS A 88 5.25 -29.17 -3.63
CA HIS A 88 5.69 -27.78 -3.73
C HIS A 88 5.61 -27.01 -2.40
N THR A 89 5.09 -27.62 -1.34
CA THR A 89 4.93 -26.93 -0.04
C THR A 89 5.56 -27.68 1.12
N GLU A 90 5.68 -27.00 2.25
CA GLU A 90 6.06 -27.54 3.56
C GLU A 90 5.19 -26.92 4.66
N GLY A 91 5.04 -27.62 5.80
CA GLY A 91 4.33 -27.13 6.98
C GLY A 91 2.81 -27.29 6.95
N PHE A 92 2.24 -27.99 5.95
CA PHE A 92 0.79 -28.13 5.77
C PHE A 92 0.10 -28.78 6.96
N GLU A 93 0.65 -29.88 7.53
CA GLU A 93 -0.01 -30.62 8.63
C GLU A 93 -0.21 -29.75 9.88
N THR A 94 0.84 -29.01 10.27
CA THR A 94 0.77 -28.09 11.42
C THR A 94 -0.23 -26.95 11.15
N PHE A 95 -0.21 -26.41 9.94
CA PHE A 95 -1.14 -25.38 9.51
C PHE A 95 -2.60 -25.90 9.50
N ALA A 96 -2.85 -27.06 8.91
CA ALA A 96 -4.20 -27.62 8.83
C ALA A 96 -4.74 -27.97 10.23
N ALA A 97 -3.89 -28.46 11.15
CA ALA A 97 -4.26 -28.68 12.53
C ALA A 97 -4.66 -27.38 13.24
N ASP A 98 -3.91 -26.29 13.04
CA ASP A 98 -4.23 -24.97 13.60
C ASP A 98 -5.58 -24.46 13.09
N ILE A 99 -5.83 -24.54 11.78
CA ILE A 99 -7.11 -24.13 11.19
C ILE A 99 -8.28 -24.97 11.72
N ARG A 100 -8.14 -26.31 11.84
CA ARG A 100 -9.19 -27.19 12.37
C ARG A 100 -9.52 -26.89 13.83
N ASN A 101 -8.51 -26.57 14.63
CA ASN A 101 -8.66 -26.30 16.05
C ASN A 101 -9.19 -24.89 16.35
N GLU A 102 -9.17 -23.97 15.39
CA GLU A 102 -9.68 -22.61 15.59
C GLU A 102 -11.19 -22.62 15.87
N SER A 103 -11.62 -21.89 16.89
CA SER A 103 -13.04 -21.81 17.28
C SER A 103 -13.86 -21.00 16.28
N TRP A 104 -15.04 -21.52 15.89
CA TRP A 104 -16.00 -20.76 15.09
C TRP A 104 -16.49 -19.49 15.79
N ASP A 105 -16.70 -19.56 17.11
CA ASP A 105 -17.13 -18.39 17.89
C ASP A 105 -16.09 -17.28 17.80
N ARG A 106 -14.81 -17.61 17.97
CA ARG A 106 -13.72 -16.65 17.82
C ARG A 106 -13.59 -16.12 16.39
N ILE A 107 -13.74 -16.97 15.39
CA ILE A 107 -13.71 -16.54 13.98
C ILE A 107 -14.82 -15.51 13.71
N VAL A 108 -16.05 -15.78 14.15
CA VAL A 108 -17.21 -14.89 13.94
C VAL A 108 -17.05 -13.60 14.74
N GLU A 109 -16.64 -13.68 16.00
CA GLU A 109 -16.45 -12.55 16.88
C GLU A 109 -15.40 -11.57 16.34
N GLU A 110 -14.21 -12.06 16.00
CA GLU A 110 -13.09 -11.21 15.57
C GLU A 110 -13.25 -10.72 14.13
N SER A 111 -13.85 -11.50 13.25
CA SER A 111 -14.15 -11.07 11.89
C SER A 111 -15.35 -10.11 11.81
N GLY A 112 -16.31 -10.25 12.72
CA GLY A 112 -17.62 -9.59 12.64
C GLY A 112 -18.49 -10.12 11.49
N VAL A 113 -18.13 -11.26 10.88
CA VAL A 113 -18.80 -11.86 9.73
C VAL A 113 -19.50 -13.15 10.15
N SER A 114 -20.75 -13.33 9.77
CA SER A 114 -21.48 -14.55 10.10
C SER A 114 -20.88 -15.79 9.44
N ARG A 115 -21.02 -16.95 10.09
CA ARG A 115 -20.55 -18.23 9.53
C ARG A 115 -21.15 -18.51 8.15
N ASP A 116 -22.42 -18.17 7.93
CA ASP A 116 -23.09 -18.41 6.63
C ASP A 116 -22.45 -17.57 5.51
N MET A 117 -22.09 -16.31 5.77
CA MET A 117 -21.39 -15.46 4.80
C MET A 117 -19.95 -15.94 4.55
N ILE A 118 -19.26 -16.43 5.59
CA ILE A 118 -17.93 -17.05 5.45
C ILE A 118 -18.05 -18.32 4.58
N ARG A 119 -19.08 -19.13 4.77
CA ARG A 119 -19.36 -20.32 3.95
C ARG A 119 -19.63 -19.94 2.49
N GLU A 120 -20.43 -18.91 2.24
CA GLU A 120 -20.68 -18.42 0.89
C GLU A 120 -19.39 -18.00 0.18
N ALA A 121 -18.49 -17.29 0.88
CA ALA A 121 -17.17 -16.94 0.36
C ALA A 121 -16.28 -18.18 0.12
N ALA A 122 -16.36 -19.18 1.00
CA ALA A 122 -15.65 -20.45 0.85
C ALA A 122 -16.16 -21.25 -0.37
N ASP A 123 -17.47 -21.28 -0.62
CA ASP A 123 -18.06 -21.94 -1.77
C ASP A 123 -17.56 -21.33 -3.10
N VAL A 124 -17.40 -20.00 -3.16
CA VAL A 124 -16.77 -19.34 -4.32
C VAL A 124 -15.31 -19.81 -4.48
N ALA A 125 -14.54 -19.90 -3.40
CA ALA A 125 -13.15 -20.36 -3.45
C ALA A 125 -13.04 -21.84 -3.84
N ILE A 126 -13.95 -22.70 -3.32
CA ILE A 126 -14.01 -24.14 -3.59
C ILE A 126 -14.35 -24.41 -5.07
N THR A 127 -15.29 -23.68 -5.63
CA THR A 127 -15.74 -23.88 -7.01
C THR A 127 -14.85 -23.22 -8.04
N SER A 128 -14.00 -22.25 -7.65
CA SER A 128 -13.12 -21.53 -8.56
C SER A 128 -11.90 -22.37 -8.94
N GLU A 129 -11.72 -22.62 -10.24
CA GLU A 129 -10.50 -23.27 -10.73
C GLU A 129 -9.27 -22.36 -10.71
N ARG A 130 -9.48 -21.06 -10.85
CA ARG A 130 -8.44 -20.03 -10.90
C ARG A 130 -8.87 -18.83 -10.08
N MET A 131 -8.08 -18.48 -9.08
CA MET A 131 -8.36 -17.36 -8.19
C MET A 131 -7.15 -16.44 -8.10
N ILE A 132 -7.40 -15.14 -8.08
CA ILE A 132 -6.39 -14.10 -7.82
C ILE A 132 -6.79 -13.38 -6.55
N CYS A 133 -5.93 -13.45 -5.53
CA CYS A 133 -6.08 -12.69 -4.29
C CYS A 133 -5.40 -11.32 -4.45
N CYS A 134 -6.19 -10.25 -4.35
CA CYS A 134 -5.69 -8.88 -4.46
C CYS A 134 -5.77 -8.18 -3.10
N TRP A 135 -4.71 -7.45 -2.73
CA TRP A 135 -4.73 -6.61 -1.52
C TRP A 135 -3.89 -5.36 -1.69
N ALA A 136 -4.09 -4.40 -0.78
CA ALA A 136 -3.31 -3.17 -0.71
C ALA A 136 -3.01 -2.80 0.75
N MET A 137 -2.82 -1.52 1.04
CA MET A 137 -2.41 -1.03 2.36
C MET A 137 -3.43 -1.30 3.48
N GLY A 138 -4.70 -1.58 3.16
CA GLY A 138 -5.71 -2.03 4.12
C GLY A 138 -5.29 -3.29 4.88
N ILE A 139 -4.48 -4.14 4.26
CA ILE A 139 -3.95 -5.38 4.84
C ILE A 139 -2.61 -5.17 5.55
N THR A 140 -1.74 -4.30 5.02
CA THR A 140 -0.35 -4.20 5.47
C THR A 140 -0.10 -3.20 6.59
N GLN A 141 -1.00 -2.23 6.81
CA GLN A 141 -0.85 -1.18 7.80
C GLN A 141 -1.49 -1.52 9.17
N HIS A 142 -1.26 -2.76 9.63
CA HIS A 142 -1.63 -3.28 10.93
C HIS A 142 -0.38 -3.80 11.65
N LYS A 143 -0.43 -3.93 12.98
CA LYS A 143 0.67 -4.53 13.74
C LYS A 143 1.04 -5.92 13.20
N ASN A 144 0.05 -6.72 12.84
CA ASN A 144 0.19 -8.05 12.25
C ASN A 144 0.19 -8.05 10.70
N GLY A 145 0.55 -6.94 10.04
CA GLY A 145 0.46 -6.80 8.58
C GLY A 145 1.22 -7.88 7.78
N VAL A 146 2.36 -8.36 8.27
CA VAL A 146 3.09 -9.47 7.64
C VAL A 146 2.30 -10.78 7.77
N ALA A 147 1.72 -11.06 8.93
CA ALA A 147 0.87 -12.23 9.15
C ALA A 147 -0.38 -12.22 8.24
N ASN A 148 -1.01 -11.05 8.06
CA ASN A 148 -2.13 -10.88 7.13
C ASN A 148 -1.75 -11.32 5.71
N VAL A 149 -0.60 -10.85 5.20
CA VAL A 149 -0.13 -11.22 3.85
C VAL A 149 0.20 -12.71 3.77
N GLN A 150 0.86 -13.27 4.78
CA GLN A 150 1.18 -14.69 4.83
C GLN A 150 -0.09 -15.56 4.83
N THR A 151 -1.13 -15.17 5.58
CA THR A 151 -2.43 -15.88 5.58
C THR A 151 -3.11 -15.84 4.19
N ILE A 152 -2.99 -14.74 3.44
CA ILE A 152 -3.46 -14.67 2.03
C ILE A 152 -2.67 -15.65 1.15
N VAL A 153 -1.37 -15.76 1.36
CA VAL A 153 -0.53 -16.72 0.62
C VAL A 153 -0.95 -18.16 0.96
N ASP A 154 -1.12 -18.48 2.25
CA ASP A 154 -1.57 -19.80 2.71
C ASP A 154 -2.91 -20.20 2.06
N PHE A 155 -3.86 -19.26 1.99
CA PHE A 155 -5.14 -19.47 1.30
C PHE A 155 -4.94 -19.79 -0.19
N ALA A 156 -4.05 -19.09 -0.88
CA ALA A 156 -3.75 -19.37 -2.30
C ALA A 156 -3.03 -20.71 -2.50
N LEU A 157 -2.18 -21.13 -1.55
CA LEU A 157 -1.46 -22.40 -1.61
C LEU A 157 -2.38 -23.62 -1.49
N LEU A 158 -3.46 -23.56 -0.70
CA LEU A 158 -4.41 -24.67 -0.52
C LEU A 158 -4.99 -25.18 -1.84
N ARG A 159 -5.20 -24.30 -2.80
CA ARG A 159 -5.77 -24.62 -4.13
C ARG A 159 -4.73 -24.68 -5.24
N GLY A 160 -3.42 -24.62 -4.89
CA GLY A 160 -2.35 -24.65 -5.88
C GLY A 160 -2.41 -23.47 -6.88
N HIS A 161 -2.82 -22.28 -6.40
CA HIS A 161 -2.96 -21.11 -7.28
C HIS A 161 -1.63 -20.42 -7.59
N MET A 162 -0.55 -20.81 -6.93
CA MET A 162 0.79 -20.29 -7.20
C MET A 162 1.44 -21.06 -8.36
N GLY A 163 1.94 -20.32 -9.36
CA GLY A 163 2.52 -20.93 -10.57
C GLY A 163 1.49 -21.39 -11.62
N ARG A 164 0.21 -21.12 -11.40
CA ARG A 164 -0.87 -21.46 -12.33
C ARG A 164 -1.30 -20.24 -13.14
N ARG A 165 -1.37 -20.34 -14.45
CA ARG A 165 -1.77 -19.22 -15.33
C ARG A 165 -3.20 -18.74 -14.99
N GLY A 166 -3.34 -17.44 -14.76
CA GLY A 166 -4.60 -16.79 -14.40
C GLY A 166 -5.03 -17.00 -12.93
N ALA A 167 -4.11 -17.45 -12.07
CA ALA A 167 -4.30 -17.56 -10.64
C ALA A 167 -3.09 -17.01 -9.89
N GLY A 168 -3.19 -16.81 -8.59
CA GLY A 168 -2.10 -16.38 -7.70
C GLY A 168 -2.45 -15.21 -6.81
N ILE A 169 -1.46 -14.39 -6.54
CA ILE A 169 -1.55 -13.25 -5.63
C ILE A 169 -1.15 -11.96 -6.36
N ALA A 170 -1.79 -10.84 -6.00
CA ALA A 170 -1.54 -9.53 -6.60
C ALA A 170 -1.54 -8.43 -5.55
N PRO A 171 -0.38 -8.06 -4.98
CA PRO A 171 -0.28 -6.89 -4.13
C PRO A 171 -0.45 -5.61 -4.97
N ILE A 172 -1.56 -4.93 -4.80
CA ILE A 172 -1.89 -3.72 -5.58
C ILE A 172 -1.15 -2.52 -5.00
N ARG A 173 -0.17 -2.02 -5.72
CA ARG A 173 0.63 -0.87 -5.31
C ARG A 173 -0.14 0.43 -5.52
N GLY A 174 0.04 1.38 -4.58
CA GLY A 174 -0.62 2.69 -4.65
C GLY A 174 -0.03 3.61 -5.71
N HIS A 175 1.29 3.75 -5.73
CA HIS A 175 2.02 4.56 -6.70
C HIS A 175 2.49 3.74 -7.89
N SER A 176 2.66 4.41 -9.02
CA SER A 176 2.92 3.75 -10.30
C SER A 176 4.27 3.05 -10.40
N ASN A 177 5.25 3.37 -9.58
CA ASN A 177 6.59 2.75 -9.64
C ASN A 177 7.12 2.25 -8.29
N VAL A 178 6.28 2.05 -7.29
CA VAL A 178 6.72 1.51 -5.97
C VAL A 178 7.41 0.16 -6.12
N GLN A 179 6.97 -0.64 -7.07
CA GLN A 179 7.60 -1.93 -7.38
C GLN A 179 9.00 -1.71 -7.98
N GLY A 180 9.11 -0.87 -9.02
CA GLY A 180 10.36 -0.60 -9.71
C GLY A 180 11.41 0.07 -8.83
N ASP A 181 11.01 0.97 -7.93
CA ASP A 181 11.92 1.56 -6.96
C ASP A 181 12.65 0.48 -6.14
N ARG A 182 11.91 -0.51 -5.64
CA ARG A 182 12.49 -1.64 -4.90
C ARG A 182 13.38 -2.50 -5.78
N THR A 183 12.96 -2.79 -7.01
CA THR A 183 13.69 -3.62 -7.97
C THR A 183 15.05 -3.01 -8.33
N VAL A 184 15.15 -1.68 -8.45
CA VAL A 184 16.40 -0.99 -8.76
C VAL A 184 17.17 -0.50 -7.52
N GLY A 185 16.78 -0.96 -6.33
CA GLY A 185 17.57 -0.76 -5.13
C GLY A 185 17.21 0.43 -4.25
N ILE A 186 16.07 1.08 -4.43
CA ILE A 186 15.57 2.07 -3.46
C ILE A 186 14.99 1.31 -2.26
N TRP A 187 15.88 0.77 -1.47
CA TRP A 187 15.59 -0.02 -0.28
C TRP A 187 16.72 0.09 0.74
N GLU A 188 16.38 0.17 2.01
CA GLU A 188 17.33 0.33 3.11
C GLU A 188 18.12 -0.96 3.44
N LYS A 189 17.69 -2.13 2.93
CA LYS A 189 18.27 -3.46 3.23
C LYS A 189 18.65 -4.21 1.95
N MET A 190 19.55 -3.63 1.19
CA MET A 190 20.02 -4.23 -0.06
C MET A 190 20.71 -5.57 0.18
N SER A 191 20.54 -6.53 -0.74
CA SER A 191 21.23 -7.82 -0.62
C SER A 191 22.73 -7.68 -0.89
N PRO A 192 23.57 -8.54 -0.27
CA PRO A 192 25.00 -8.55 -0.56
C PRO A 192 25.34 -8.74 -2.03
N GLU A 193 24.56 -9.58 -2.73
CA GLU A 193 24.75 -9.84 -4.17
C GLU A 193 24.48 -8.59 -5.00
N TYR A 194 23.42 -7.83 -4.68
CA TYR A 194 23.13 -6.58 -5.37
C TYR A 194 24.24 -5.54 -5.11
N LEU A 195 24.70 -5.40 -3.86
CA LEU A 195 25.77 -4.48 -3.50
C LEU A 195 27.09 -4.84 -4.21
N ALA A 196 27.38 -6.13 -4.36
CA ALA A 196 28.56 -6.60 -5.11
C ALA A 196 28.45 -6.24 -6.61
N CYS A 197 27.29 -6.43 -7.23
CA CYS A 197 27.06 -6.02 -8.63
C CYS A 197 27.22 -4.51 -8.80
N LEU A 198 26.68 -3.73 -7.87
CA LEU A 198 26.79 -2.27 -7.89
C LEU A 198 28.23 -1.78 -7.71
N ALA A 199 28.97 -2.41 -6.79
CA ALA A 199 30.38 -2.15 -6.56
C ALA A 199 31.25 -2.41 -7.82
N ASN A 200 31.00 -3.51 -8.48
CA ASN A 200 31.71 -3.89 -9.72
C ASN A 200 31.39 -2.93 -10.88
N GLU A 201 30.11 -2.54 -11.03
CA GLU A 201 29.68 -1.67 -12.13
C GLU A 201 30.22 -0.24 -11.99
N PHE A 202 30.23 0.31 -10.80
CA PHE A 202 30.62 1.70 -10.56
C PHE A 202 31.96 1.87 -9.85
N HIS A 203 32.70 0.79 -9.61
CA HIS A 203 34.04 0.81 -9.01
C HIS A 203 34.13 1.59 -7.69
N PHE A 204 33.19 1.34 -6.77
CA PHE A 204 33.19 1.93 -5.42
C PHE A 204 32.88 0.86 -4.36
N GLN A 205 33.11 1.17 -3.11
CA GLN A 205 32.73 0.32 -2.00
C GLN A 205 31.39 0.80 -1.42
N PRO A 206 30.30 0.04 -1.62
CA PRO A 206 29.01 0.39 -1.04
C PRO A 206 29.00 0.21 0.47
N PRO A 207 28.15 0.95 1.21
CA PRO A 207 28.07 0.81 2.65
C PRO A 207 27.53 -0.57 3.04
N GLU A 208 28.17 -1.20 4.04
CA GLU A 208 27.76 -2.51 4.56
C GLU A 208 26.57 -2.42 5.53
N LYS A 209 26.41 -1.26 6.17
CA LYS A 209 25.30 -1.03 7.12
C LYS A 209 24.01 -0.74 6.38
N HIS A 210 22.91 -1.33 6.90
CA HIS A 210 21.58 -0.97 6.43
C HIS A 210 21.30 0.52 6.65
N GLY A 211 20.53 1.11 5.72
CA GLY A 211 19.98 2.44 5.87
C GLY A 211 18.81 2.48 6.84
N TYR A 212 18.14 3.61 6.91
CA TYR A 212 16.93 3.79 7.71
C TYR A 212 15.68 3.59 6.85
N ASP A 213 14.70 2.85 7.37
CA ASP A 213 13.33 2.95 6.90
C ASP A 213 12.71 4.30 7.32
N THR A 214 11.48 4.57 6.91
CA THR A 214 10.81 5.85 7.17
C THR A 214 10.70 6.18 8.66
N VAL A 215 10.34 5.22 9.50
CA VAL A 215 10.17 5.43 10.95
C VAL A 215 11.52 5.68 11.60
N CYS A 216 12.49 4.82 11.32
CA CYS A 216 13.85 4.97 11.83
C CYS A 216 14.52 6.28 11.36
N ALA A 217 14.24 6.74 10.12
CA ALA A 217 14.73 8.02 9.61
C ALA A 217 14.13 9.21 10.38
N ILE A 218 12.82 9.20 10.64
CA ILE A 218 12.15 10.24 11.43
C ILE A 218 12.70 10.28 12.85
N GLU A 219 12.88 9.13 13.50
CA GLU A 219 13.48 9.06 14.83
C GLU A 219 14.94 9.55 14.83
N ALA A 220 15.73 9.21 13.82
CA ALA A 220 17.11 9.68 13.68
C ALA A 220 17.18 11.20 13.46
N MET A 221 16.27 11.77 12.66
CA MET A 221 16.12 13.22 12.54
C MET A 221 15.76 13.86 13.89
N HIS A 222 14.79 13.29 14.60
CA HIS A 222 14.37 13.80 15.90
C HIS A 222 15.51 13.76 16.95
N ARG A 223 16.40 12.77 16.89
CA ARG A 223 17.61 12.70 17.72
C ARG A 223 18.75 13.60 17.23
N GLY A 224 18.56 14.38 16.14
CA GLY A 224 19.59 15.27 15.56
C GLY A 224 20.75 14.54 14.87
N GLN A 225 20.58 13.26 14.56
CA GLN A 225 21.59 12.44 13.87
C GLN A 225 21.60 12.67 12.36
N VAL A 226 20.46 13.08 11.78
CA VAL A 226 20.31 13.44 10.37
C VAL A 226 20.50 14.95 10.23
N LYS A 227 21.46 15.36 9.39
CA LYS A 227 21.78 16.78 9.16
C LYS A 227 21.10 17.33 7.91
N VAL A 228 20.91 16.50 6.90
CA VAL A 228 20.31 16.89 5.63
C VAL A 228 19.15 15.98 5.32
N PHE A 229 18.00 16.57 5.03
CA PHE A 229 16.82 15.89 4.50
C PHE A 229 16.61 16.27 3.05
N VAL A 230 16.49 15.30 2.16
CA VAL A 230 16.14 15.50 0.74
C VAL A 230 14.83 14.79 0.44
N GLY A 231 13.78 15.56 0.20
CA GLY A 231 12.46 15.06 -0.22
C GLY A 231 12.31 15.16 -1.73
N LEU A 232 12.23 14.00 -2.40
CA LEU A 232 12.01 13.92 -3.84
C LEU A 232 10.54 13.58 -4.12
N GLY A 233 9.78 14.56 -4.56
CA GLY A 233 8.34 14.44 -4.77
C GLY A 233 7.53 14.28 -3.48
N GLY A 234 6.24 14.09 -3.63
CA GLY A 234 5.32 13.79 -2.54
C GLY A 234 5.10 14.92 -1.53
N ASN A 235 4.65 14.53 -0.35
CA ASN A 235 4.42 15.42 0.80
C ASN A 235 4.77 14.63 2.06
N PHE A 236 6.05 14.56 2.38
CA PHE A 236 6.59 13.71 3.44
C PHE A 236 5.88 13.92 4.78
N LEU A 237 5.77 15.17 5.23
CA LEU A 237 5.14 15.50 6.52
C LEU A 237 3.69 14.99 6.64
N ALA A 238 2.89 15.17 5.59
CA ALA A 238 1.50 14.75 5.61
C ALA A 238 1.31 13.25 5.31
N ALA A 239 2.29 12.63 4.68
CA ALA A 239 2.23 11.21 4.32
C ALA A 239 2.70 10.26 5.44
N THR A 240 3.48 10.77 6.40
CA THR A 240 4.10 9.99 7.48
C THR A 240 3.25 10.04 8.76
N PRO A 241 3.41 9.09 9.69
CA PRO A 241 2.69 9.09 10.96
C PRO A 241 3.15 10.21 11.90
N ASP A 242 2.41 10.44 12.96
CA ASP A 242 2.76 11.33 14.06
C ASP A 242 3.19 12.72 13.58
N THR A 243 2.27 13.44 12.95
CA THR A 243 2.55 14.70 12.25
C THR A 243 3.33 15.69 13.11
N ASN A 244 3.04 15.78 14.42
CA ASN A 244 3.74 16.70 15.31
C ASN A 244 5.19 16.27 15.54
N TYR A 245 5.41 14.99 15.88
CA TYR A 245 6.74 14.43 16.07
C TYR A 245 7.60 14.50 14.79
N THR A 246 6.99 14.20 13.64
CA THR A 246 7.66 14.30 12.33
C THR A 246 8.00 15.75 11.98
N SER A 247 7.11 16.70 12.31
CA SER A 247 7.38 18.13 12.14
C SER A 247 8.60 18.58 12.96
N GLU A 248 8.64 18.24 14.23
CA GLU A 248 9.79 18.53 15.10
C GLU A 248 11.08 17.87 14.60
N ALA A 249 10.98 16.64 14.08
CA ALA A 249 12.12 15.92 13.52
C ALA A 249 12.72 16.65 12.30
N ILE A 250 11.89 17.11 11.37
CA ILE A 250 12.31 17.86 10.18
C ILE A 250 12.99 19.16 10.58
N GLN A 251 12.45 19.89 11.56
CA GLN A 251 12.99 21.16 12.04
C GLN A 251 14.39 21.04 12.67
N ARG A 252 14.81 19.84 13.10
CA ARG A 252 16.13 19.59 13.65
C ARG A 252 17.21 19.33 12.59
N CYS A 253 16.85 19.26 11.31
CA CYS A 253 17.83 19.17 10.23
C CYS A 253 18.51 20.51 9.99
N ALA A 254 19.79 20.51 9.69
CA ALA A 254 20.52 21.71 9.30
C ALA A 254 20.08 22.21 7.92
N LEU A 255 19.70 21.28 7.01
CA LEU A 255 19.23 21.61 5.67
C LEU A 255 18.07 20.69 5.29
N THR A 256 17.01 21.27 4.75
CA THR A 256 15.93 20.56 4.05
C THR A 256 15.88 20.95 2.59
N VAL A 257 15.88 19.97 1.70
CA VAL A 257 15.77 20.15 0.26
C VAL A 257 14.47 19.47 -0.20
N GLN A 258 13.57 20.23 -0.80
CA GLN A 258 12.32 19.71 -1.35
C GLN A 258 12.34 19.84 -2.87
N ILE A 259 12.34 18.73 -3.58
CA ILE A 259 12.24 18.67 -5.05
C ILE A 259 10.80 18.32 -5.36
N SER A 260 10.05 19.23 -5.98
CA SER A 260 8.60 19.07 -6.10
C SER A 260 8.03 19.77 -7.31
N THR A 261 7.00 19.19 -7.90
CA THR A 261 6.23 19.79 -9.00
C THR A 261 5.22 20.82 -8.51
N LYS A 262 4.85 20.80 -7.22
CA LYS A 262 3.82 21.67 -6.64
C LYS A 262 4.09 21.92 -5.17
N LEU A 263 3.88 23.15 -4.71
CA LEU A 263 3.96 23.50 -3.29
C LEU A 263 2.85 22.80 -2.48
N ASN A 264 3.18 22.41 -1.26
CA ASN A 264 2.26 21.84 -0.28
C ASN A 264 2.60 22.30 1.13
N ARG A 265 1.76 21.98 2.12
CA ARG A 265 1.94 22.39 3.51
C ARG A 265 3.25 21.90 4.14
N GLY A 266 3.78 20.77 3.68
CA GLY A 266 5.06 20.23 4.17
C GLY A 266 6.24 21.16 3.90
N HIS A 267 6.17 22.01 2.88
CA HIS A 267 7.19 23.02 2.57
C HIS A 267 7.23 24.19 3.57
N LEU A 268 6.24 24.33 4.43
CA LEU A 268 6.23 25.32 5.52
C LEU A 268 6.98 24.84 6.78
N VAL A 269 7.35 23.56 6.82
CA VAL A 269 8.11 22.96 7.93
C VAL A 269 9.49 22.61 7.41
N THR A 270 10.47 23.38 7.82
CA THR A 270 11.84 23.32 7.29
C THR A 270 12.86 23.17 8.41
N GLY A 271 14.06 22.71 8.06
CA GLY A 271 15.23 22.82 8.92
C GLY A 271 15.74 24.26 9.06
N GLU A 272 16.96 24.39 9.60
CA GLU A 272 17.61 25.71 9.75
C GLU A 272 17.77 26.45 8.41
N GLN A 273 18.09 25.68 7.36
CA GLN A 273 18.12 26.16 5.98
C GLN A 273 17.17 25.33 5.13
N ALA A 274 16.61 25.93 4.10
CA ALA A 274 15.66 25.26 3.20
C ALA A 274 15.89 25.63 1.74
N LEU A 275 15.79 24.63 0.87
CA LEU A 275 15.75 24.77 -0.57
C LEU A 275 14.48 24.11 -1.08
N ILE A 276 13.75 24.82 -1.97
CA ILE A 276 12.64 24.26 -2.72
C ILE A 276 13.02 24.35 -4.19
N LEU A 277 13.19 23.19 -4.83
CA LEU A 277 13.61 23.05 -6.21
C LEU A 277 12.40 22.58 -7.04
N PRO A 278 11.82 23.45 -7.88
CA PRO A 278 10.77 23.04 -8.80
C PRO A 278 11.34 22.10 -9.86
N CYS A 279 10.56 21.08 -10.24
CA CYS A 279 10.97 20.10 -11.24
C CYS A 279 9.88 19.84 -12.26
N LEU A 280 10.25 19.23 -13.39
CA LEU A 280 9.32 18.74 -14.39
C LEU A 280 8.35 17.74 -13.80
N GLY A 281 7.09 17.84 -14.17
CA GLY A 281 6.07 16.84 -13.91
C GLY A 281 6.24 15.64 -14.86
N ARG A 282 5.74 14.50 -14.44
CA ARG A 282 5.75 13.26 -15.21
C ARG A 282 5.05 13.36 -16.59
N THR A 283 4.14 14.30 -16.73
CA THR A 283 3.39 14.56 -17.97
C THR A 283 4.10 15.50 -18.93
N GLU A 284 5.15 16.18 -18.49
CA GLU A 284 5.91 17.15 -19.28
C GLU A 284 7.07 16.48 -20.03
N ILE A 285 7.40 17.02 -21.19
CA ILE A 285 8.51 16.54 -22.04
C ILE A 285 9.84 16.90 -21.36
N ASP A 286 10.74 15.94 -21.24
CA ASP A 286 12.12 16.16 -20.79
C ASP A 286 13.06 16.10 -22.00
N VAL A 287 13.60 17.24 -22.41
CA VAL A 287 14.57 17.35 -23.49
C VAL A 287 15.98 17.53 -22.93
N ARG A 288 16.87 16.61 -23.27
CA ARG A 288 18.28 16.61 -22.86
C ARG A 288 19.18 16.62 -24.10
N PRO A 289 20.51 16.79 -23.97
CA PRO A 289 21.42 16.67 -25.11
C PRO A 289 21.26 15.40 -25.94
N GLY A 290 20.90 14.29 -25.30
CA GLY A 290 20.58 13.01 -25.97
C GLY A 290 19.18 12.95 -26.61
N GLY A 291 18.45 14.06 -26.69
CA GLY A 291 17.09 14.14 -27.23
C GLY A 291 16.00 14.04 -26.16
N GLU A 292 14.76 13.76 -26.58
CA GLU A 292 13.64 13.54 -25.65
C GLU A 292 13.82 12.27 -24.81
N GLN A 293 13.73 12.43 -23.52
CA GLN A 293 13.91 11.35 -22.55
C GLN A 293 12.60 10.72 -22.10
N PHE A 294 12.68 9.55 -21.53
CA PHE A 294 11.59 8.88 -20.83
C PHE A 294 12.13 8.11 -19.63
N VAL A 295 11.30 7.94 -18.62
CA VAL A 295 11.56 7.06 -17.49
C VAL A 295 10.78 5.75 -17.65
N THR A 296 11.10 4.75 -16.83
CA THR A 296 10.43 3.46 -16.86
C THR A 296 9.65 3.21 -15.57
N VAL A 297 8.63 2.40 -15.67
CA VAL A 297 7.74 2.03 -14.57
C VAL A 297 7.60 0.53 -14.55
N GLU A 298 7.78 -0.09 -13.39
CA GLU A 298 7.39 -1.47 -13.13
C GLU A 298 6.03 -1.48 -12.43
N ASP A 299 5.04 -2.08 -13.03
CA ASP A 299 3.71 -2.19 -12.45
C ASP A 299 3.60 -3.35 -11.45
N THR A 300 2.45 -3.45 -10.80
CA THR A 300 2.13 -4.49 -9.79
C THR A 300 2.30 -5.93 -10.31
N THR A 301 2.18 -6.13 -11.62
CA THR A 301 2.29 -7.47 -12.24
C THR A 301 3.70 -7.79 -12.72
N GLY A 302 4.66 -6.89 -12.48
CA GLY A 302 6.06 -7.05 -12.89
C GLY A 302 6.32 -6.72 -14.36
N VAL A 303 5.44 -5.94 -14.99
CA VAL A 303 5.65 -5.41 -16.34
C VAL A 303 6.42 -4.10 -16.25
N VAL A 304 7.56 -4.05 -16.92
CA VAL A 304 8.35 -2.83 -17.12
C VAL A 304 7.96 -2.18 -18.42
N HIS A 305 7.52 -0.93 -18.36
CA HIS A 305 7.11 -0.18 -19.54
C HIS A 305 7.56 1.28 -19.49
N MET A 306 7.56 1.93 -20.65
CA MET A 306 7.94 3.32 -20.82
C MET A 306 6.90 4.28 -20.23
N SER A 307 7.38 5.35 -19.60
CA SER A 307 6.58 6.50 -19.17
C SER A 307 7.22 7.77 -19.71
N LYS A 308 6.54 8.43 -20.65
CA LYS A 308 7.03 9.63 -21.33
C LYS A 308 5.99 10.75 -21.23
N GLY A 309 6.42 11.95 -20.91
CA GLY A 309 5.60 13.15 -20.94
C GLY A 309 5.32 13.61 -22.38
N VAL A 310 4.22 14.35 -22.55
CA VAL A 310 3.76 14.85 -23.85
C VAL A 310 3.35 16.31 -23.81
N LEU A 311 3.38 16.92 -22.63
CA LEU A 311 3.01 18.33 -22.44
C LEU A 311 4.27 19.21 -22.45
N GLU A 312 4.15 20.41 -22.97
CA GLU A 312 5.21 21.40 -22.85
C GLU A 312 5.46 21.75 -21.37
N PRO A 313 6.72 21.88 -20.95
CA PRO A 313 7.07 22.32 -19.61
C PRO A 313 6.50 23.70 -19.27
N ALA A 314 6.09 23.88 -18.02
CA ALA A 314 5.62 25.17 -17.53
C ALA A 314 6.72 26.28 -17.59
N SER A 315 7.99 25.91 -17.66
CA SER A 315 9.13 26.79 -17.83
C SER A 315 10.33 26.00 -18.38
N GLU A 316 11.10 26.63 -19.24
CA GLU A 316 12.36 26.11 -19.78
C GLU A 316 13.46 25.95 -18.71
N LEU A 317 13.30 26.59 -17.55
CA LEU A 317 14.24 26.51 -16.43
C LEU A 317 14.02 25.26 -15.58
N LEU A 318 12.91 24.55 -15.76
CA LEU A 318 12.62 23.33 -15.02
C LEU A 318 13.55 22.20 -15.47
N LEU A 319 14.01 21.45 -14.49
CA LEU A 319 14.79 20.24 -14.71
C LEU A 319 13.98 19.02 -14.27
N SER A 320 14.23 17.90 -14.90
CA SER A 320 13.69 16.62 -14.44
C SER A 320 14.34 16.16 -13.13
N GLU A 321 13.65 15.32 -12.37
CA GLU A 321 14.18 14.73 -11.15
C GLU A 321 15.53 14.02 -11.36
N PRO A 322 15.74 13.19 -12.41
CA PRO A 322 17.07 12.61 -12.68
C PRO A 322 18.16 13.65 -12.91
N ALA A 323 17.85 14.72 -13.65
CA ALA A 323 18.82 15.79 -13.92
C ALA A 323 19.21 16.57 -12.65
N ILE A 324 18.24 16.83 -11.76
CA ILE A 324 18.52 17.47 -10.45
C ILE A 324 19.40 16.56 -9.60
N ILE A 325 19.09 15.26 -9.52
CA ILE A 325 19.89 14.30 -8.73
C ILE A 325 21.29 14.16 -9.31
N GLY A 326 21.47 14.08 -10.62
CA GLY A 326 22.80 14.04 -11.25
C GLY A 326 23.64 15.27 -10.93
N ARG A 327 23.05 16.48 -11.02
CA ARG A 327 23.74 17.72 -10.62
C ARG A 327 24.09 17.75 -9.13
N LEU A 328 23.16 17.31 -8.27
CA LEU A 328 23.40 17.21 -6.83
C LEU A 328 24.53 16.22 -6.51
N ALA A 329 24.53 15.05 -7.16
CA ALA A 329 25.57 14.04 -7.00
C ALA A 329 26.95 14.59 -7.45
N LYS A 330 27.02 15.22 -8.63
CA LYS A 330 28.24 15.85 -9.13
C LYS A 330 28.77 16.92 -8.18
N ALA A 331 27.92 17.81 -7.70
CA ALA A 331 28.31 18.87 -6.76
C ALA A 331 28.75 18.33 -5.39
N THR A 332 28.12 17.25 -4.90
CA THR A 332 28.42 16.66 -3.59
C THR A 332 29.66 15.79 -3.62
N LEU A 333 29.82 14.97 -4.65
CA LEU A 333 30.88 13.96 -4.73
C LEU A 333 32.17 14.54 -5.36
N GLY A 334 32.05 15.43 -6.33
CA GLY A 334 33.20 16.02 -7.03
C GLY A 334 34.15 14.95 -7.57
N SER A 335 35.43 15.05 -7.23
CA SER A 335 36.46 14.09 -7.65
C SER A 335 36.45 12.75 -6.87
N ARG A 336 35.55 12.57 -5.91
CA ARG A 336 35.42 11.31 -5.13
C ARG A 336 34.63 10.21 -5.87
N THR A 337 34.18 10.46 -7.08
CA THR A 337 33.46 9.50 -7.90
C THR A 337 34.04 9.46 -9.31
N THR A 338 34.01 8.28 -9.92
CA THR A 338 34.34 8.05 -11.33
C THR A 338 33.09 8.03 -12.22
N VAL A 339 31.89 8.14 -11.64
CA VAL A 339 30.61 8.13 -12.36
C VAL A 339 30.45 9.44 -13.13
N ASP A 340 30.23 9.35 -14.42
CA ASP A 340 29.92 10.50 -15.29
C ASP A 340 28.43 10.85 -15.18
N TRP A 341 28.09 11.63 -14.14
CA TRP A 341 26.72 12.06 -13.87
C TRP A 341 26.09 12.88 -15.00
N ASP A 342 26.88 13.65 -15.73
CA ASP A 342 26.38 14.42 -16.88
C ASP A 342 25.98 13.46 -17.99
N ALA A 343 26.84 12.52 -18.34
CA ALA A 343 26.54 11.52 -19.38
C ALA A 343 25.29 10.70 -19.05
N LEU A 344 25.11 10.31 -17.77
CA LEU A 344 23.91 9.55 -17.34
C LEU A 344 22.62 10.38 -17.46
N THR A 345 22.69 11.67 -17.15
CA THR A 345 21.50 12.54 -17.18
C THR A 345 21.25 13.21 -18.52
N ASP A 346 22.24 13.23 -19.41
CA ASP A 346 22.08 13.67 -20.81
C ASP A 346 21.35 12.64 -21.66
N ASN A 347 21.47 11.36 -21.33
CA ASN A 347 20.77 10.28 -22.01
C ASN A 347 20.44 9.15 -21.02
N TYR A 348 19.16 8.97 -20.69
CA TYR A 348 18.72 7.94 -19.73
C TYR A 348 18.85 6.51 -20.24
N ASP A 349 19.14 6.29 -21.51
CA ASP A 349 19.51 4.96 -22.02
C ASP A 349 20.75 4.42 -21.30
N ARG A 350 21.71 5.29 -20.97
CA ARG A 350 22.91 4.92 -20.22
C ARG A 350 22.61 4.46 -18.79
N VAL A 351 21.63 5.09 -18.14
CA VAL A 351 21.16 4.62 -16.82
C VAL A 351 20.57 3.21 -16.93
N ARG A 352 19.78 2.96 -17.98
CA ARG A 352 19.19 1.63 -18.22
C ARG A 352 20.23 0.57 -18.56
N GLU A 353 21.32 0.94 -19.25
CA GLU A 353 22.47 0.05 -19.50
C GLU A 353 23.12 -0.39 -18.17
N HIS A 354 23.34 0.53 -17.23
CA HIS A 354 23.84 0.17 -15.90
C HIS A 354 22.86 -0.71 -15.12
N ILE A 355 21.54 -0.45 -15.20
CA ILE A 355 20.53 -1.31 -14.59
C ILE A 355 20.58 -2.72 -15.19
N GLU A 356 20.76 -2.84 -16.50
CA GLU A 356 20.91 -4.13 -17.20
C GLU A 356 22.08 -4.96 -16.63
N HIS A 357 23.20 -4.30 -16.31
CA HIS A 357 24.39 -4.96 -15.75
C HIS A 357 24.21 -5.34 -14.27
N VAL A 358 23.48 -4.54 -13.49
CA VAL A 358 23.37 -4.70 -12.03
C VAL A 358 22.17 -5.55 -11.62
N VAL A 359 21.05 -5.45 -12.35
CA VAL A 359 19.76 -6.03 -11.91
C VAL A 359 19.35 -7.20 -12.82
N PRO A 360 19.21 -8.41 -12.27
CA PRO A 360 18.78 -9.57 -13.07
C PRO A 360 17.43 -9.35 -13.74
N GLY A 361 17.31 -9.81 -15.00
CA GLY A 361 16.06 -9.75 -15.77
C GLY A 361 15.93 -8.56 -16.71
N PHE A 362 16.86 -7.62 -16.69
CA PHE A 362 16.85 -6.42 -17.55
C PHE A 362 17.67 -6.55 -18.84
N THR A 363 18.08 -7.72 -19.23
CA THR A 363 18.84 -7.95 -20.49
C THR A 363 18.15 -7.27 -21.68
N GLN A 364 18.91 -6.56 -22.52
CA GLN A 364 18.43 -5.74 -23.64
C GLN A 364 17.37 -4.70 -23.24
N TYR A 365 17.56 -4.06 -22.10
CA TYR A 365 16.58 -3.19 -21.47
C TYR A 365 16.07 -2.12 -22.44
N ASN A 366 16.96 -1.34 -23.04
CA ASN A 366 16.60 -0.23 -23.94
C ASN A 366 15.77 -0.69 -25.16
N THR A 367 16.03 -1.88 -25.68
CA THR A 367 15.28 -2.46 -26.79
C THR A 367 13.92 -2.96 -26.35
N ARG A 368 13.86 -3.72 -25.24
CA ARG A 368 12.63 -4.37 -24.78
C ARG A 368 11.59 -3.36 -24.25
N VAL A 369 12.03 -2.33 -23.54
CA VAL A 369 11.12 -1.32 -22.97
C VAL A 369 10.45 -0.44 -24.04
N ARG A 370 11.03 -0.35 -25.22
CA ARG A 370 10.47 0.37 -26.38
C ARG A 370 9.44 -0.44 -27.17
N GLN A 371 9.32 -1.73 -26.89
CA GLN A 371 8.28 -2.56 -27.52
C GLN A 371 6.90 -2.20 -26.95
N PRO A 372 5.84 -2.23 -27.74
CA PRO A 372 4.49 -2.02 -27.26
C PRO A 372 4.14 -2.95 -26.09
N GLY A 373 3.72 -2.39 -24.95
CA GLY A 373 3.41 -3.16 -23.74
C GLY A 373 4.62 -3.50 -22.86
N GLY A 374 5.84 -3.14 -23.26
CA GLY A 374 7.04 -3.38 -22.45
C GLY A 374 7.40 -4.86 -22.31
N PHE A 375 7.88 -5.27 -21.13
CA PHE A 375 8.28 -6.65 -20.88
C PHE A 375 8.07 -7.08 -19.43
N TYR A 376 7.88 -8.39 -19.22
CA TYR A 376 7.79 -8.97 -17.88
C TYR A 376 9.17 -9.23 -17.29
N LEU A 377 9.34 -8.89 -16.01
CA LEU A 377 10.46 -9.38 -15.22
C LEU A 377 10.25 -10.84 -14.82
N PRO A 378 11.33 -11.61 -14.63
CA PRO A 378 11.23 -12.97 -14.12
C PRO A 378 10.57 -13.01 -12.74
N ASN A 379 9.57 -13.87 -12.58
CA ASN A 379 8.87 -14.09 -11.32
C ASN A 379 8.87 -15.59 -10.99
N ALA A 380 9.72 -15.99 -10.04
CA ALA A 380 9.91 -17.40 -9.70
C ALA A 380 8.63 -18.06 -9.17
N PRO A 381 7.86 -17.46 -8.24
CA PRO A 381 6.57 -18.00 -7.79
C PRO A 381 5.55 -18.19 -8.91
N TYR A 382 5.51 -17.29 -9.91
CA TYR A 382 4.65 -17.44 -11.08
C TYR A 382 5.04 -18.64 -11.95
N GLN A 383 6.31 -19.06 -11.89
CA GLN A 383 6.83 -20.25 -12.57
C GLN A 383 6.77 -21.52 -11.69
N GLY A 384 6.09 -21.46 -10.55
CA GLY A 384 6.01 -22.56 -9.57
C GLY A 384 7.33 -22.86 -8.86
N ARG A 385 8.27 -21.90 -8.86
CA ARG A 385 9.56 -22.02 -8.18
C ARG A 385 9.61 -21.09 -6.97
N PHE A 386 10.11 -21.58 -5.85
CA PHE A 386 10.16 -20.83 -4.61
C PHE A 386 11.61 -20.64 -4.15
N ASN A 387 12.02 -19.38 -3.93
CA ASN A 387 13.37 -19.02 -3.51
C ASN A 387 13.52 -19.10 -1.98
N THR A 388 13.05 -20.19 -1.38
CA THR A 388 13.23 -20.55 0.03
C THR A 388 14.39 -21.52 0.18
N PRO A 389 14.96 -21.71 1.39
CA PRO A 389 16.00 -22.71 1.62
C PRO A 389 15.61 -24.14 1.19
N SER A 390 14.34 -24.51 1.45
CA SER A 390 13.77 -25.82 1.06
C SER A 390 13.36 -25.91 -0.42
N ARG A 391 13.38 -24.80 -1.16
CA ARG A 391 12.81 -24.66 -2.51
C ARG A 391 11.30 -24.92 -2.59
N ARG A 392 10.61 -24.90 -1.46
CA ARG A 392 9.17 -25.10 -1.32
C ARG A 392 8.51 -23.86 -0.73
N ALA A 393 7.25 -23.60 -1.05
CA ALA A 393 6.44 -22.60 -0.36
C ALA A 393 6.13 -23.12 1.07
N ARG A 394 6.06 -22.21 2.02
CA ARG A 394 5.81 -22.59 3.43
C ARG A 394 4.43 -22.13 3.86
N PHE A 395 3.65 -23.05 4.38
CA PHE A 395 2.48 -22.71 5.18
C PHE A 395 2.90 -22.15 6.54
N THR A 396 2.20 -21.10 6.98
CA THR A 396 2.50 -20.39 8.22
C THR A 396 1.32 -20.41 9.17
N VAL A 397 1.60 -20.45 10.48
CA VAL A 397 0.56 -20.41 11.51
C VAL A 397 0.53 -19.04 12.15
N HIS A 398 -0.66 -18.44 12.18
CA HIS A 398 -0.88 -17.12 12.76
C HIS A 398 -2.08 -17.12 13.70
N GLN A 399 -1.93 -16.42 14.83
CA GLN A 399 -3.05 -16.17 15.72
C GLN A 399 -4.01 -15.15 15.11
N ILE A 400 -5.30 -15.33 15.36
CA ILE A 400 -6.31 -14.30 15.06
C ILE A 400 -6.01 -13.07 15.94
N PRO A 401 -5.83 -11.89 15.35
CA PRO A 401 -5.62 -10.67 16.12
C PRO A 401 -6.84 -10.37 17.01
N HIS A 402 -6.56 -9.93 18.22
CA HIS A 402 -7.57 -9.45 19.14
C HIS A 402 -7.28 -8.01 19.55
N HIS A 403 -8.29 -7.18 19.59
CA HIS A 403 -8.21 -5.79 20.06
C HIS A 403 -9.11 -5.62 21.27
N GLU A 404 -8.48 -5.53 22.43
CA GLU A 404 -9.20 -5.22 23.67
C GLU A 404 -9.63 -3.75 23.66
N LEU A 405 -10.94 -3.50 23.61
CA LEU A 405 -11.52 -2.17 23.54
C LEU A 405 -12.38 -1.89 24.77
N ALA A 406 -12.13 -0.78 25.46
CA ALA A 406 -13.00 -0.29 26.50
C ALA A 406 -14.42 0.03 25.95
N PRO A 407 -15.47 0.13 26.78
CA PRO A 407 -16.84 0.33 26.32
C PRO A 407 -17.04 1.55 25.40
N ASP A 408 -16.29 2.63 25.62
CA ASP A 408 -16.34 3.88 24.85
C ASP A 408 -15.37 3.91 23.66
N GLN A 409 -14.51 2.89 23.50
CA GLN A 409 -13.51 2.85 22.45
C GLN A 409 -14.01 2.21 21.16
N LEU A 410 -13.38 2.63 20.07
CA LEU A 410 -13.57 2.16 18.70
C LEU A 410 -12.21 1.84 18.08
N LEU A 411 -12.20 0.96 17.07
CA LEU A 411 -11.04 0.72 16.23
C LEU A 411 -11.17 1.58 14.97
N LEU A 412 -10.24 2.52 14.80
CA LEU A 412 -10.27 3.48 13.68
C LEU A 412 -9.27 3.08 12.59
N MET A 413 -9.72 3.12 11.35
CA MET A 413 -8.85 3.07 10.17
C MET A 413 -8.78 4.41 9.45
N THR A 414 -7.59 4.80 9.01
CA THR A 414 -7.43 5.93 8.11
C THR A 414 -7.85 5.54 6.69
N ILE A 415 -8.60 6.39 6.00
CA ILE A 415 -9.04 6.13 4.62
C ILE A 415 -8.72 7.32 3.71
N ARG A 416 -8.75 7.12 2.39
CA ARG A 416 -8.70 8.20 1.41
C ARG A 416 -10.09 8.55 0.90
N SER A 417 -10.31 9.81 0.52
CA SER A 417 -11.48 10.17 -0.29
C SER A 417 -11.32 9.63 -1.71
N HIS A 418 -12.43 9.55 -2.46
CA HIS A 418 -12.40 8.95 -3.80
C HIS A 418 -11.57 9.74 -4.80
N ASP A 419 -11.61 11.06 -4.73
CA ASP A 419 -10.86 11.94 -5.65
C ASP A 419 -9.50 12.36 -5.07
N GLN A 420 -8.90 11.53 -4.22
CA GLN A 420 -7.62 11.80 -3.56
C GLN A 420 -6.47 11.09 -4.24
N PHE A 421 -5.48 11.88 -4.66
CA PHE A 421 -4.19 11.39 -5.13
C PHE A 421 -3.12 11.62 -4.06
N ASN A 422 -2.83 10.60 -3.27
CA ASN A 422 -1.97 10.63 -2.10
C ASN A 422 -2.33 11.78 -1.14
N THR A 423 -1.35 12.60 -0.73
CA THR A 423 -1.49 13.76 0.16
C THR A 423 -1.28 15.09 -0.56
N THR A 424 -1.17 15.07 -1.87
CA THR A 424 -0.86 16.24 -2.69
C THR A 424 -2.05 16.83 -3.43
N VAL A 425 -2.98 15.98 -3.87
CA VAL A 425 -4.19 16.38 -4.58
C VAL A 425 -5.39 15.72 -3.93
N TYR A 426 -6.32 16.51 -3.41
CA TYR A 426 -7.61 16.05 -2.88
C TYR A 426 -8.58 17.23 -2.81
N ALA A 427 -9.88 16.91 -2.94
CA ALA A 427 -10.95 17.89 -2.84
C ALA A 427 -11.54 17.91 -1.42
N GLU A 428 -12.23 19.00 -1.08
CA GLU A 428 -13.02 19.12 0.14
C GLU A 428 -14.34 18.32 0.09
N ASN A 429 -14.64 17.74 -1.08
CA ASN A 429 -15.84 16.96 -1.30
C ASN A 429 -15.50 15.52 -1.64
N ASP A 430 -16.27 14.58 -1.08
CA ASP A 430 -16.30 13.18 -1.49
C ASP A 430 -17.76 12.80 -1.82
N ARG A 431 -18.17 13.04 -3.06
CA ARG A 431 -19.54 12.81 -3.52
C ARG A 431 -20.01 11.36 -3.37
N TYR A 432 -19.07 10.40 -3.43
CA TYR A 432 -19.39 8.98 -3.31
C TYR A 432 -19.74 8.56 -1.89
N ARG A 433 -19.27 9.32 -0.89
CA ARG A 433 -19.64 9.14 0.52
C ARG A 433 -20.57 10.23 1.06
N GLY A 434 -21.07 11.11 0.18
CA GLY A 434 -21.98 12.19 0.56
C GLY A 434 -21.33 13.29 1.41
N ILE A 435 -20.01 13.47 1.29
CA ILE A 435 -19.28 14.49 2.03
C ILE A 435 -19.13 15.75 1.18
N SER A 436 -19.46 16.90 1.78
CA SER A 436 -19.29 18.23 1.19
C SER A 436 -18.68 19.21 2.17
N ASN A 437 -17.90 20.16 1.63
CA ASN A 437 -17.32 21.28 2.35
C ASN A 437 -16.44 20.91 3.56
N GLY A 438 -15.66 19.85 3.46
CA GLY A 438 -14.65 19.52 4.46
C GLY A 438 -14.31 18.04 4.55
N ARG A 439 -13.12 17.78 5.08
CA ARG A 439 -12.54 16.45 5.17
C ARG A 439 -12.46 15.92 6.62
N ARG A 440 -12.68 16.80 7.60
CA ARG A 440 -12.69 16.40 9.02
C ARG A 440 -14.00 15.73 9.35
N VAL A 441 -14.13 14.47 8.97
CA VAL A 441 -15.29 13.61 9.22
C VAL A 441 -14.86 12.29 9.84
N VAL A 442 -15.66 11.75 10.72
CA VAL A 442 -15.52 10.40 11.27
C VAL A 442 -16.77 9.61 10.94
N PHE A 443 -16.58 8.51 10.23
CA PHE A 443 -17.62 7.59 9.83
C PHE A 443 -17.86 6.56 10.92
N LEU A 444 -19.09 6.43 11.37
CA LEU A 444 -19.50 5.54 12.45
C LEU A 444 -20.68 4.66 12.06
N ASN A 445 -20.75 3.48 12.64
CA ASN A 445 -21.94 2.66 12.60
C ASN A 445 -23.08 3.34 13.38
N GLN A 446 -24.31 3.24 12.90
CA GLN A 446 -25.49 3.83 13.53
C GLN A 446 -25.68 3.35 15.00
N ALA A 447 -25.49 2.04 15.24
CA ALA A 447 -25.59 1.46 16.58
C ALA A 447 -24.50 2.00 17.54
N ASP A 448 -23.29 2.28 17.03
CA ASP A 448 -22.23 2.89 17.84
C ASP A 448 -22.54 4.36 18.15
N MET A 449 -23.14 5.10 17.23
CA MET A 449 -23.59 6.46 17.50
C MET A 449 -24.62 6.50 18.63
N GLU A 450 -25.62 5.60 18.58
CA GLU A 450 -26.64 5.47 19.62
C GLU A 450 -26.03 5.06 20.97
N ARG A 451 -25.16 4.07 20.98
CA ARG A 451 -24.46 3.58 22.18
C ARG A 451 -23.59 4.63 22.84
N LEU A 452 -22.93 5.47 22.03
CA LEU A 452 -22.01 6.52 22.51
C LEU A 452 -22.72 7.88 22.72
N GLY A 453 -23.98 8.00 22.34
CA GLY A 453 -24.77 9.22 22.51
C GLY A 453 -24.42 10.33 21.50
N PHE A 454 -23.92 9.99 20.32
CA PHE A 454 -23.61 10.95 19.25
C PHE A 454 -24.72 11.02 18.21
N VAL A 455 -24.88 12.22 17.63
CA VAL A 455 -25.81 12.44 16.54
C VAL A 455 -25.09 12.87 15.25
N ARG A 456 -25.75 12.73 14.11
CA ARG A 456 -25.23 13.18 12.82
C ARG A 456 -24.81 14.65 12.88
N ASP A 457 -23.70 14.97 12.23
CA ASP A 457 -23.12 16.31 12.10
C ASP A 457 -22.63 16.93 13.44
N GLN A 458 -22.68 16.18 14.53
CA GLN A 458 -22.09 16.60 15.79
C GLN A 458 -20.57 16.72 15.65
N TRP A 459 -19.99 17.77 16.23
CA TRP A 459 -18.55 17.93 16.28
C TRP A 459 -17.96 17.15 17.46
N VAL A 460 -16.93 16.37 17.15
CA VAL A 460 -16.17 15.58 18.12
C VAL A 460 -14.67 15.75 17.90
N ASP A 461 -13.90 15.55 18.95
CA ASP A 461 -12.47 15.32 18.90
C ASP A 461 -12.22 13.81 18.91
N ILE A 462 -11.29 13.34 18.08
CA ILE A 462 -10.85 11.95 18.07
C ILE A 462 -9.60 11.86 18.93
N VAL A 463 -9.62 11.01 19.94
CA VAL A 463 -8.50 10.79 20.85
C VAL A 463 -7.98 9.36 20.66
N SER A 464 -6.74 9.22 20.22
CA SER A 464 -6.11 7.90 20.11
C SER A 464 -5.44 7.48 21.40
N HIS A 465 -5.43 6.18 21.66
CA HIS A 465 -4.83 5.55 22.84
C HIS A 465 -3.76 4.56 22.38
N PHE A 466 -2.53 4.76 22.81
CA PHE A 466 -1.42 3.86 22.50
C PHE A 466 -0.49 3.77 23.71
N GLU A 467 -0.45 2.59 24.35
CA GLU A 467 0.25 2.38 25.61
C GLU A 467 -0.23 3.43 26.67
N SER A 468 0.66 4.25 27.20
CA SER A 468 0.34 5.33 28.15
C SER A 468 0.13 6.70 27.48
N GLU A 469 0.20 6.78 26.14
CA GLU A 469 0.12 8.04 25.40
C GLU A 469 -1.25 8.23 24.74
N THR A 470 -1.69 9.48 24.69
CA THR A 470 -2.88 9.88 23.94
C THR A 470 -2.54 10.97 22.93
N ARG A 471 -3.21 10.96 21.79
CA ARG A 471 -3.11 12.00 20.77
C ARG A 471 -4.49 12.44 20.34
N ARG A 472 -4.62 13.71 20.01
CA ARG A 472 -5.91 14.33 19.68
C ARG A 472 -5.91 14.87 18.25
N ALA A 473 -6.95 14.53 17.49
CA ALA A 473 -7.32 15.18 16.25
C ALA A 473 -8.63 15.93 16.46
N ALA A 474 -8.58 17.25 16.45
CA ALA A 474 -9.71 18.08 16.85
C ALA A 474 -10.71 18.31 15.71
N ARG A 475 -12.00 18.41 16.09
CA ARG A 475 -13.10 18.93 15.28
C ARG A 475 -13.40 18.11 14.02
N PHE A 476 -13.88 16.90 14.23
CA PHE A 476 -14.43 16.01 13.19
C PHE A 476 -15.95 15.97 13.29
N LYS A 477 -16.64 15.95 12.16
CA LYS A 477 -18.09 15.74 12.13
C LYS A 477 -18.41 14.26 12.14
N VAL A 478 -19.35 13.85 12.95
CA VAL A 478 -19.89 12.49 12.97
C VAL A 478 -20.76 12.25 11.75
N VAL A 479 -20.45 11.19 11.01
CA VAL A 479 -21.20 10.78 9.81
C VAL A 479 -21.63 9.32 9.96
N PRO A 480 -22.93 9.00 9.98
CA PRO A 480 -23.40 7.63 9.98
C PRO A 480 -23.03 6.95 8.66
N TYR A 481 -22.46 5.75 8.74
CA TYR A 481 -22.01 5.00 7.59
C TYR A 481 -22.14 3.48 7.78
N GLN A 482 -22.16 2.74 6.66
CA GLN A 482 -22.14 1.28 6.70
C GLN A 482 -20.73 0.79 6.99
N ILE A 483 -20.38 0.73 8.26
CA ILE A 483 -19.13 0.17 8.79
C ILE A 483 -19.49 -0.82 9.89
N PRO A 484 -18.74 -1.92 10.10
CA PRO A 484 -19.01 -2.86 11.19
C PRO A 484 -19.05 -2.18 12.56
N PRO A 485 -19.85 -2.70 13.51
CA PRO A 485 -19.88 -2.18 14.88
C PRO A 485 -18.49 -2.17 15.53
N ARG A 486 -18.26 -1.21 16.41
CA ARG A 486 -16.99 -0.96 17.09
C ARG A 486 -15.85 -0.55 16.16
N CYS A 487 -16.16 -0.20 14.91
CA CYS A 487 -15.22 0.31 13.91
C CYS A 487 -15.55 1.76 13.55
N ALA A 488 -14.50 2.53 13.24
CA ALA A 488 -14.60 3.90 12.74
C ALA A 488 -13.65 4.10 11.55
N ALA A 489 -13.95 5.09 10.71
CA ALA A 489 -13.05 5.50 9.64
C ALA A 489 -12.97 7.02 9.55
N ALA A 490 -11.79 7.55 9.20
CA ALA A 490 -11.62 8.99 8.98
C ALA A 490 -10.55 9.24 7.92
N TYR A 491 -10.60 10.41 7.29
CA TYR A 491 -9.71 10.70 6.18
C TYR A 491 -8.24 10.91 6.60
N PHE A 492 -7.38 10.35 5.82
CA PHE A 492 -5.96 10.62 5.73
C PHE A 492 -5.72 11.80 4.75
N PRO A 493 -4.88 12.82 5.03
CA PRO A 493 -3.90 12.85 6.13
C PRO A 493 -4.39 13.46 7.45
N GLU A 494 -5.63 13.92 7.55
CA GLU A 494 -6.15 14.66 8.71
C GLU A 494 -6.00 13.90 10.03
N THR A 495 -5.98 12.56 9.95
CA THR A 495 -5.86 11.66 11.11
C THR A 495 -4.44 11.14 11.37
N ASN A 496 -3.42 11.56 10.60
CA ASN A 496 -2.04 11.08 10.83
C ASN A 496 -1.47 11.45 12.20
N VAL A 497 -1.93 12.55 12.78
CA VAL A 497 -1.56 12.95 14.13
C VAL A 497 -1.94 11.90 15.19
N LEU A 498 -2.92 11.04 14.89
CA LEU A 498 -3.40 9.98 15.79
C LEU A 498 -2.51 8.72 15.77
N VAL A 499 -1.62 8.59 14.78
CA VAL A 499 -0.77 7.40 14.60
C VAL A 499 0.58 7.64 15.28
N PRO A 500 0.86 7.02 16.44
CA PRO A 500 2.14 7.19 17.10
C PRO A 500 3.30 6.68 16.24
N ILE A 501 4.44 7.34 16.29
CA ILE A 501 5.63 6.93 15.53
C ILE A 501 6.05 5.48 15.86
N ARG A 502 5.83 5.04 17.10
CA ARG A 502 6.17 3.67 17.57
C ARG A 502 5.09 2.63 17.27
N SER A 503 3.92 3.05 16.77
CA SER A 503 2.85 2.13 16.37
C SER A 503 3.15 1.56 14.98
N VAL A 504 3.88 0.45 14.95
CA VAL A 504 4.40 -0.16 13.72
C VAL A 504 4.06 -1.63 13.62
N ALA A 505 4.07 -2.13 12.40
CA ALA A 505 3.89 -3.55 12.09
C ALA A 505 5.12 -4.36 12.50
N ASP A 506 4.87 -5.52 13.09
CA ASP A 506 5.90 -6.50 13.41
C ASP A 506 6.67 -6.88 12.13
N LYS A 507 7.98 -7.01 12.21
CA LYS A 507 8.93 -7.38 11.13
C LYS A 507 9.10 -6.34 10.02
N SER A 508 8.08 -5.60 9.61
CA SER A 508 8.17 -4.68 8.47
C SER A 508 8.36 -3.22 8.86
N ASN A 509 8.21 -2.87 10.14
CA ASN A 509 8.26 -1.50 10.68
C ASN A 509 7.32 -0.50 9.96
N GLN A 510 6.30 -1.02 9.25
CA GLN A 510 5.29 -0.20 8.58
C GLN A 510 4.38 0.46 9.62
N PRO A 511 4.09 1.78 9.55
CA PRO A 511 3.13 2.42 10.46
C PRO A 511 1.75 1.76 10.47
N ALA A 512 1.24 1.44 11.67
CA ALA A 512 -0.03 0.73 11.86
C ALA A 512 -1.22 1.71 11.85
N SER A 513 -1.50 2.31 10.70
CA SER A 513 -2.52 3.35 10.54
C SER A 513 -3.94 2.84 10.25
N LYS A 514 -4.15 1.51 10.27
CA LYS A 514 -5.46 0.89 9.99
C LYS A 514 -6.11 0.23 11.19
N SER A 515 -5.48 0.27 12.37
CA SER A 515 -6.03 -0.28 13.62
C SER A 515 -5.66 0.60 14.80
N ILE A 516 -6.17 1.82 14.82
CA ILE A 516 -5.90 2.81 15.88
C ILE A 516 -7.04 2.72 16.90
N ILE A 517 -6.73 2.46 18.17
CA ILE A 517 -7.72 2.50 19.25
C ILE A 517 -8.02 3.96 19.55
N VAL A 518 -9.29 4.35 19.47
CA VAL A 518 -9.74 5.72 19.69
C VAL A 518 -10.97 5.80 20.58
N SER A 519 -11.12 6.92 21.29
CA SER A 519 -12.39 7.39 21.86
C SER A 519 -12.79 8.70 21.20
N LEU A 520 -14.07 9.08 21.32
CA LEU A 520 -14.61 10.33 20.81
C LEU A 520 -15.06 11.21 21.98
N GLU A 521 -14.72 12.48 21.95
CA GLU A 521 -15.13 13.47 22.92
C GLU A 521 -15.93 14.57 22.21
N SER A 522 -17.03 15.04 22.81
CA SER A 522 -17.81 16.17 22.27
C SER A 522 -16.90 17.40 22.15
N ALA A 523 -16.78 17.96 20.96
CA ALA A 523 -16.07 19.21 20.76
C ALA A 523 -17.02 20.41 20.88
N ALA A 524 -16.53 21.56 21.37
CA ALA A 524 -17.29 22.79 21.36
C ALA A 524 -17.66 23.17 19.91
N SER A 525 -18.89 23.61 19.70
CA SER A 525 -19.32 24.23 18.43
C SER A 525 -18.37 25.41 18.12
N ARG A 526 -18.14 25.69 16.86
CA ARG A 526 -17.37 26.87 16.45
C ARG A 526 -18.13 28.10 16.97
N PRO A 527 -17.49 29.05 17.61
CA PRO A 527 -18.05 30.40 17.62
C PRO A 527 -18.12 30.83 16.14
N ASP A 528 -19.29 31.32 15.72
CA ASP A 528 -19.56 31.82 14.37
C ASP A 528 -18.55 32.91 13.95
#